data_fa04952d9ebd957bfa0ef3fbe73234e3
#
_entry.id   fa04952d9ebd957bfa0ef3fbe73234e3
#
_cell.length_a   1.000
_cell.length_b   1.000
_cell.length_c   1.000
_cell.angle_alpha   90.00
_cell.angle_beta   90.00
_cell.angle_gamma   90.00
#
_symmetry.space_group_name_H-M   'P 1'
#
loop_
_entity.id
_entity.type
_entity.pdbx_description
1 polymer ?
#
loop_
_entity_poly.entity_id
_entity_poly.type
_entity_poly.pdbx_seq_one_letter_code
_entity_poly.pdbx_strand_id
1 'polypeptide(L)'
;MTKRVLVCAVLAVVVTATNASAQMITNMAKRAGIGGSAGGIFPLDDDVTAGKAFGVNFGLAPEPGLGFTLGFGWYTADLTLSGVSGDREVGDLRIRPVMAGVGYTWVNGRVATGVSINAGISFNSIRLNDQYRTFFGLGTEVRVDASNSFAARPQLRVEYAVARKVGVFSSAGYFFTEFDNVIETPIGRFENEWDASSFNLFVGVMVYPFR
;
A
#
# COMPACT_ATOMS: atom_id res chain seq x y z
N MET A 1 -8.57 -13.36 19.78
CA MET A 1 -7.77 -12.66 20.81
C MET A 1 -6.47 -12.04 20.28
N THR A 2 -6.01 -12.38 19.10
CA THR A 2 -4.72 -11.97 18.51
C THR A 2 -4.69 -10.56 17.89
N LYS A 3 -5.82 -10.04 17.38
CA LYS A 3 -5.87 -8.70 16.72
C LYS A 3 -5.59 -7.52 17.69
N ARG A 4 -5.96 -7.64 18.97
CA ARG A 4 -5.75 -6.57 19.98
C ARG A 4 -4.30 -6.42 20.45
N VAL A 5 -3.52 -7.50 20.42
CA VAL A 5 -2.12 -7.48 20.87
C VAL A 5 -1.22 -6.76 19.87
N LEU A 6 -1.50 -6.89 18.56
CA LEU A 6 -0.70 -6.24 17.51
C LEU A 6 -0.88 -4.71 17.51
N VAL A 7 -2.09 -4.22 17.73
CA VAL A 7 -2.39 -2.78 17.82
C VAL A 7 -1.69 -2.15 19.02
N CYS A 8 -1.64 -2.83 20.16
CA CYS A 8 -0.93 -2.34 21.34
C CYS A 8 0.60 -2.29 21.13
N ALA A 9 1.19 -3.23 20.39
CA ALA A 9 2.61 -3.24 20.10
C ALA A 9 3.03 -2.08 19.19
N VAL A 10 2.22 -1.77 18.16
CA VAL A 10 2.47 -0.62 17.26
C VAL A 10 2.33 0.71 18.00
N LEU A 11 1.33 0.85 18.87
CA LEU A 11 1.16 2.04 19.70
C LEU A 11 2.30 2.21 20.71
N ALA A 12 2.82 1.13 21.31
CA ALA A 12 3.93 1.20 22.25
C ALA A 12 5.22 1.69 21.59
N VAL A 13 5.50 1.32 20.33
CA VAL A 13 6.67 1.81 19.58
C VAL A 13 6.56 3.31 19.27
N VAL A 14 5.36 3.82 19.02
CA VAL A 14 5.12 5.26 18.76
C VAL A 14 5.28 6.09 20.04
N VAL A 15 4.82 5.58 21.18
CA VAL A 15 4.85 6.31 22.47
C VAL A 15 6.27 6.38 23.08
N THR A 16 7.12 5.39 22.86
CA THR A 16 8.52 5.45 23.33
C THR A 16 9.41 6.43 22.57
N ALA A 17 8.98 6.89 21.38
CA ALA A 17 9.72 7.88 20.59
C ALA A 17 9.57 9.33 21.09
N THR A 18 8.73 9.60 22.08
CA THR A 18 8.41 10.98 22.55
C THR A 18 9.48 11.64 23.41
N ASN A 19 10.51 10.90 23.83
CA ASN A 19 11.64 11.44 24.63
C ASN A 19 12.88 11.76 23.79
N ALA A 20 12.74 11.87 22.46
CA ALA A 20 13.83 12.29 21.59
C ALA A 20 14.20 13.74 21.89
N SER A 21 15.47 14.03 22.19
CA SER A 21 15.97 15.38 22.40
C SER A 21 15.72 16.25 21.16
N ALA A 22 15.50 17.55 21.36
CA ALA A 22 15.26 18.50 20.24
C ALA A 22 16.35 18.43 19.15
N GLN A 23 17.57 18.07 19.52
CA GLN A 23 18.69 17.89 18.60
C GLN A 23 18.50 16.69 17.67
N MET A 24 17.91 15.59 18.16
CA MET A 24 17.59 14.42 17.35
C MET A 24 16.51 14.75 16.32
N ILE A 25 15.46 15.47 16.71
CA ILE A 25 14.39 15.91 15.82
C ILE A 25 14.94 16.83 14.72
N THR A 26 15.82 17.77 15.06
CA THR A 26 16.46 18.67 14.08
C THR A 26 17.33 17.91 13.08
N ASN A 27 18.06 16.89 13.52
CA ASN A 27 18.86 16.06 12.62
C ASN A 27 18.00 15.18 11.72
N MET A 28 16.87 14.68 12.21
CA MET A 28 15.90 13.93 11.41
C MET A 28 15.25 14.82 10.35
N ALA A 29 14.88 16.06 10.67
CA ALA A 29 14.29 16.98 9.73
C ALA A 29 15.23 17.30 8.54
N LYS A 30 16.54 17.41 8.78
CA LYS A 30 17.54 17.59 7.73
C LYS A 30 17.66 16.40 6.77
N ARG A 31 17.19 15.22 7.19
CA ARG A 31 17.20 13.99 6.41
C ARG A 31 15.87 13.72 5.72
N ALA A 32 14.84 14.50 6.00
CA ALA A 32 13.52 14.28 5.44
C ALA A 32 13.52 14.43 3.92
N GLY A 33 12.82 13.53 3.26
CA GLY A 33 12.63 13.50 1.83
C GLY A 33 11.19 13.18 1.46
N ILE A 34 10.85 13.56 0.26
CA ILE A 34 9.58 13.28 -0.38
C ILE A 34 9.82 12.70 -1.76
N GLY A 35 9.03 11.73 -2.15
CA GLY A 35 9.17 11.12 -3.47
C GLY A 35 7.88 10.56 -4.00
N GLY A 36 7.93 10.22 -5.29
CA GLY A 36 6.88 9.52 -5.99
C GLY A 36 7.37 8.17 -6.49
N SER A 37 6.46 7.23 -6.60
CA SER A 37 6.70 5.89 -7.15
C SER A 37 5.55 5.45 -8.03
N ALA A 38 5.88 4.61 -9.01
CA ALA A 38 4.94 3.89 -9.84
C ALA A 38 5.36 2.43 -9.91
N GLY A 39 4.40 1.53 -10.11
CA GLY A 39 4.69 0.10 -10.15
C GLY A 39 3.49 -0.76 -10.51
N GLY A 40 3.68 -2.06 -10.31
CA GLY A 40 2.67 -3.09 -10.48
C GLY A 40 2.31 -3.76 -9.18
N ILE A 41 1.07 -4.19 -9.10
CA ILE A 41 0.55 -5.09 -8.08
C ILE A 41 0.17 -6.41 -8.75
N PHE A 42 0.48 -7.49 -8.09
CA PHE A 42 0.27 -8.86 -8.55
C PHE A 42 -0.52 -9.58 -7.46
N PRO A 43 -1.85 -9.55 -7.52
CA PRO A 43 -2.71 -10.23 -6.56
C PRO A 43 -2.43 -11.73 -6.57
N LEU A 44 -2.73 -12.38 -5.45
CA LEU A 44 -2.66 -13.85 -5.35
C LEU A 44 -4.00 -14.50 -5.63
N ASP A 45 -5.06 -13.73 -5.64
CA ASP A 45 -6.40 -14.19 -5.98
C ASP A 45 -6.54 -14.26 -7.51
N ASP A 46 -7.01 -15.40 -8.01
CA ASP A 46 -7.18 -15.66 -9.46
C ASP A 46 -8.27 -14.78 -10.09
N ASP A 47 -9.20 -14.25 -9.27
CA ASP A 47 -10.29 -13.37 -9.72
C ASP A 47 -9.85 -11.89 -9.86
N VAL A 48 -8.61 -11.58 -9.52
CA VAL A 48 -8.05 -10.21 -9.61
C VAL A 48 -6.82 -10.19 -10.51
N THR A 49 -6.89 -9.43 -11.58
CA THR A 49 -5.74 -9.33 -12.50
C THR A 49 -4.63 -8.44 -11.97
N ALA A 50 -3.43 -8.59 -12.55
CA ALA A 50 -2.33 -7.69 -12.25
C ALA A 50 -2.71 -6.24 -12.52
N GLY A 51 -2.42 -5.37 -11.56
CA GLY A 51 -2.85 -3.99 -11.56
C GLY A 51 -1.71 -2.99 -11.56
N LYS A 52 -2.08 -1.71 -11.55
CA LYS A 52 -1.18 -0.57 -11.50
C LYS A 52 -1.21 0.07 -10.12
N ALA A 53 -0.06 0.60 -9.71
CA ALA A 53 0.06 1.29 -8.44
C ALA A 53 0.90 2.56 -8.58
N PHE A 54 0.46 3.61 -7.88
CA PHE A 54 1.18 4.86 -7.71
C PHE A 54 1.31 5.14 -6.22
N GLY A 55 2.34 5.88 -5.83
CA GLY A 55 2.52 6.24 -4.45
C GLY A 55 3.28 7.54 -4.25
N VAL A 56 2.96 8.23 -3.15
CA VAL A 56 3.76 9.31 -2.58
C VAL A 56 4.37 8.80 -1.30
N ASN A 57 5.67 8.99 -1.17
CA ASN A 57 6.46 8.46 -0.06
C ASN A 57 7.19 9.60 0.64
N PHE A 58 7.13 9.60 1.95
CA PHE A 58 7.94 10.43 2.83
C PHE A 58 8.90 9.51 3.58
N GLY A 59 10.13 9.92 3.72
CA GLY A 59 11.11 9.08 4.42
C GLY A 59 12.32 9.89 4.86
N LEU A 60 13.21 9.24 5.58
CA LEU A 60 14.50 9.83 5.93
C LEU A 60 15.54 9.48 4.85
N ALA A 61 16.48 10.39 4.64
CA ALA A 61 17.61 10.13 3.74
C ALA A 61 18.35 8.87 4.19
N PRO A 62 18.81 8.03 3.25
CA PRO A 62 19.51 6.81 3.56
C PRO A 62 20.77 7.09 4.38
N GLU A 63 20.83 6.48 5.54
CA GLU A 63 21.99 6.36 6.41
C GLU A 63 21.94 4.99 7.05
N PRO A 64 23.09 4.42 7.47
CA PRO A 64 23.08 3.15 8.17
C PRO A 64 22.26 3.23 9.46
N GLY A 65 21.32 2.29 9.65
CA GLY A 65 20.51 2.21 10.86
C GLY A 65 19.01 2.32 10.64
N LEU A 66 18.30 2.64 11.71
CA LEU A 66 16.85 2.74 11.74
C LEU A 66 16.36 3.98 11.01
N GLY A 67 15.27 3.82 10.27
CA GLY A 67 14.55 4.88 9.56
C GLY A 67 13.04 4.77 9.68
N PHE A 68 12.35 5.87 9.38
CA PHE A 68 10.89 5.95 9.37
C PHE A 68 10.40 6.28 7.97
N THR A 69 9.24 5.75 7.64
CA THR A 69 8.56 6.00 6.38
C THR A 69 7.09 6.32 6.61
N LEU A 70 6.53 7.15 5.74
CA LEU A 70 5.10 7.39 5.61
C LEU A 70 4.77 7.31 4.12
N GLY A 71 3.69 6.62 3.76
CA GLY A 71 3.31 6.43 2.37
C GLY A 71 1.81 6.52 2.15
N PHE A 72 1.45 7.05 0.97
CA PHE A 72 0.10 7.03 0.42
C PHE A 72 0.16 6.28 -0.89
N GLY A 73 -0.76 5.33 -1.09
CA GLY A 73 -0.84 4.54 -2.31
C GLY A 73 -2.17 4.70 -3.03
N TRP A 74 -2.15 4.47 -4.33
CA TRP A 74 -3.33 4.31 -5.20
C TRP A 74 -3.09 3.08 -6.04
N TYR A 75 -3.80 2.01 -5.74
CA TYR A 75 -3.71 0.72 -6.42
C TYR A 75 -5.02 0.51 -7.18
N THR A 76 -4.92 0.01 -8.39
CA THR A 76 -6.09 -0.32 -9.21
C THR A 76 -5.81 -1.65 -9.89
N ALA A 77 -6.73 -2.58 -9.78
CA ALA A 77 -6.71 -3.88 -10.44
C ALA A 77 -8.09 -4.17 -11.00
N ASP A 78 -8.14 -4.90 -12.11
CA ASP A 78 -9.40 -5.27 -12.75
C ASP A 78 -9.90 -6.57 -12.11
N LEU A 79 -11.21 -6.62 -11.85
CA LEU A 79 -11.91 -7.78 -11.34
C LEU A 79 -12.42 -8.60 -12.51
N THR A 80 -12.07 -9.89 -12.52
CA THR A 80 -12.51 -10.82 -13.56
C THR A 80 -13.31 -11.96 -12.93
N LEU A 81 -14.36 -12.39 -13.60
CA LEU A 81 -15.06 -13.63 -13.31
C LEU A 81 -14.68 -14.65 -14.38
N SER A 82 -14.07 -15.74 -13.93
CA SER A 82 -13.80 -16.90 -14.78
C SER A 82 -15.06 -17.70 -15.00
N GLY A 83 -15.51 -17.80 -16.23
CA GLY A 83 -16.72 -18.53 -16.61
C GLY A 83 -16.49 -19.48 -17.77
N VAL A 84 -17.48 -20.34 -18.05
CA VAL A 84 -17.47 -21.33 -19.16
C VAL A 84 -17.26 -20.66 -20.54
N SER A 85 -17.54 -19.35 -20.64
CA SER A 85 -17.39 -18.55 -21.86
C SER A 85 -16.11 -17.71 -21.90
N GLY A 86 -15.15 -17.93 -20.97
CA GLY A 86 -13.91 -17.15 -20.79
C GLY A 86 -14.04 -16.11 -19.68
N ASP A 87 -12.90 -15.49 -19.38
CA ASP A 87 -12.80 -14.47 -18.35
C ASP A 87 -13.48 -13.17 -18.81
N ARG A 88 -14.31 -12.61 -17.93
CA ARG A 88 -14.99 -11.35 -18.17
C ARG A 88 -14.65 -10.36 -17.09
N GLU A 89 -14.21 -9.18 -17.50
CA GLU A 89 -14.02 -8.04 -16.61
C GLU A 89 -15.38 -7.57 -16.05
N VAL A 90 -15.51 -7.58 -14.74
CA VAL A 90 -16.74 -7.20 -14.02
C VAL A 90 -16.65 -5.87 -13.33
N GLY A 91 -15.45 -5.34 -13.16
CA GLY A 91 -15.24 -4.05 -12.51
C GLY A 91 -13.80 -3.77 -12.11
N ASP A 92 -13.59 -2.65 -11.41
CA ASP A 92 -12.33 -2.19 -10.87
C ASP A 92 -12.30 -2.31 -9.35
N LEU A 93 -11.25 -2.90 -8.80
CA LEU A 93 -10.87 -2.80 -7.39
C LEU A 93 -9.91 -1.63 -7.22
N ARG A 94 -10.22 -0.73 -6.30
CA ARG A 94 -9.38 0.43 -5.95
C ARG A 94 -9.03 0.38 -4.47
N ILE A 95 -7.73 0.38 -4.19
CA ILE A 95 -7.17 0.28 -2.84
C ILE A 95 -6.30 1.52 -2.62
N ARG A 96 -6.56 2.26 -1.54
CA ARG A 96 -5.85 3.50 -1.21
C ARG A 96 -5.26 3.40 0.20
N PRO A 97 -4.08 2.75 0.35
CA PRO A 97 -3.46 2.60 1.65
C PRO A 97 -2.78 3.89 2.11
N VAL A 98 -2.93 4.17 3.40
CA VAL A 98 -2.17 5.15 4.16
C VAL A 98 -1.38 4.39 5.20
N MET A 99 -0.07 4.37 5.11
CA MET A 99 0.79 3.53 5.92
C MET A 99 1.96 4.31 6.50
N ALA A 100 2.32 3.98 7.74
CA ALA A 100 3.57 4.39 8.37
C ALA A 100 4.42 3.15 8.68
N GLY A 101 5.73 3.32 8.70
CA GLY A 101 6.62 2.19 8.92
C GLY A 101 7.97 2.53 9.49
N VAL A 102 8.65 1.46 9.87
CA VAL A 102 10.03 1.47 10.34
C VAL A 102 10.86 0.51 9.51
N GLY A 103 12.12 0.83 9.33
CA GLY A 103 13.03 -0.03 8.59
C GLY A 103 14.46 0.16 9.00
N TYR A 104 15.29 -0.72 8.49
CA TYR A 104 16.74 -0.66 8.68
C TYR A 104 17.42 -0.54 7.31
N THR A 105 18.39 0.35 7.22
CA THR A 105 19.13 0.64 5.99
C THR A 105 20.59 0.37 6.15
N TRP A 106 21.19 -0.25 5.16
CA TRP A 106 22.64 -0.41 4.96
C TRP A 106 23.06 0.50 3.81
N VAL A 107 24.18 1.19 3.96
CA VAL A 107 24.70 2.10 2.93
C VAL A 107 26.12 1.68 2.53
N ASN A 108 26.34 1.53 1.25
CA ASN A 108 27.63 1.26 0.64
C ASN A 108 27.86 2.25 -0.53
N GLY A 109 28.64 3.29 -0.28
CA GLY A 109 28.87 4.36 -1.25
C GLY A 109 27.61 5.08 -1.66
N ARG A 110 27.22 4.95 -2.93
CA ARG A 110 26.00 5.56 -3.47
C ARG A 110 24.75 4.68 -3.40
N VAL A 111 24.93 3.43 -2.98
CA VAL A 111 23.84 2.44 -2.89
C VAL A 111 23.40 2.30 -1.45
N ALA A 112 22.10 2.41 -1.22
CA ALA A 112 21.47 2.06 0.04
C ALA A 112 20.51 0.89 -0.18
N THR A 113 20.61 -0.12 0.68
CA THR A 113 19.69 -1.28 0.68
C THR A 113 18.99 -1.29 2.03
N GLY A 114 17.70 -1.53 2.06
CA GLY A 114 16.93 -1.52 3.30
C GLY A 114 15.81 -2.55 3.31
N VAL A 115 15.43 -2.92 4.52
CA VAL A 115 14.23 -3.70 4.82
C VAL A 115 13.32 -2.83 5.66
N SER A 116 12.02 -2.89 5.42
CA SER A 116 11.05 -2.17 6.25
C SER A 116 9.74 -2.92 6.37
N ILE A 117 9.01 -2.60 7.43
CA ILE A 117 7.62 -2.99 7.59
C ILE A 117 6.79 -1.73 7.74
N ASN A 118 5.75 -1.63 6.94
CA ASN A 118 4.78 -0.54 6.97
C ASN A 118 3.42 -1.10 7.36
N ALA A 119 2.66 -0.36 8.15
CA ALA A 119 1.32 -0.75 8.56
C ALA A 119 0.41 0.48 8.58
N GLY A 120 -0.89 0.27 8.39
CA GLY A 120 -1.85 1.37 8.36
C GLY A 120 -3.25 0.94 8.00
N ILE A 121 -3.96 1.84 7.34
CA ILE A 121 -5.35 1.65 6.93
C ILE A 121 -5.43 1.70 5.41
N SER A 122 -6.20 0.80 4.85
CA SER A 122 -6.57 0.77 3.44
C SER A 122 -8.01 1.23 3.28
N PHE A 123 -8.22 2.21 2.40
CA PHE A 123 -9.54 2.67 1.97
C PHE A 123 -9.87 1.97 0.67
N ASN A 124 -10.82 1.05 0.73
CA ASN A 124 -11.14 0.17 -0.39
C ASN A 124 -12.44 0.61 -1.07
N SER A 125 -12.52 0.41 -2.38
CA SER A 125 -13.74 0.64 -3.14
C SER A 125 -13.77 -0.24 -4.37
N ILE A 126 -14.96 -0.77 -4.67
CA ILE A 126 -15.22 -1.60 -5.85
C ILE A 126 -16.15 -0.81 -6.77
N ARG A 127 -15.83 -0.83 -8.07
CA ARG A 127 -16.65 -0.21 -9.11
C ARG A 127 -17.04 -1.27 -10.13
N LEU A 128 -18.31 -1.61 -10.19
CA LEU A 128 -18.80 -2.55 -11.19
C LEU A 128 -18.93 -1.87 -12.57
N ASN A 129 -18.61 -2.61 -13.61
CA ASN A 129 -18.78 -2.18 -14.99
C ASN A 129 -20.28 -2.08 -15.35
N ASP A 130 -20.67 -1.05 -16.12
CA ASP A 130 -22.05 -0.84 -16.53
C ASP A 130 -22.60 -1.98 -17.41
N GLN A 131 -21.75 -2.63 -18.20
CA GLN A 131 -22.12 -3.82 -18.96
C GLN A 131 -22.56 -4.98 -18.07
N TYR A 132 -21.86 -5.18 -16.94
CA TYR A 132 -22.19 -6.22 -15.98
C TYR A 132 -23.53 -5.96 -15.28
N ARG A 133 -23.78 -4.70 -14.91
CA ARG A 133 -25.08 -4.27 -14.35
C ARG A 133 -26.24 -4.57 -15.28
N THR A 134 -26.05 -4.32 -16.57
CA THR A 134 -27.10 -4.53 -17.61
C THR A 134 -27.32 -6.02 -17.89
N PHE A 135 -26.24 -6.82 -17.90
CA PHE A 135 -26.31 -8.25 -18.22
C PHE A 135 -27.13 -9.06 -17.19
N PHE A 136 -27.04 -8.70 -15.91
CA PHE A 136 -27.83 -9.36 -14.86
C PHE A 136 -29.24 -8.80 -14.69
N GLY A 137 -29.66 -7.86 -15.51
CA GLY A 137 -30.97 -7.21 -15.37
C GLY A 137 -31.14 -6.46 -14.02
N LEU A 138 -30.04 -6.23 -13.32
CA LEU A 138 -30.03 -5.65 -11.96
C LEU A 138 -30.19 -4.13 -11.97
N GLY A 139 -30.25 -3.50 -13.15
CA GLY A 139 -30.44 -2.07 -13.28
C GLY A 139 -29.35 -1.24 -12.61
N THR A 140 -29.67 0.00 -12.26
CA THR A 140 -28.77 0.93 -11.57
C THR A 140 -28.73 0.74 -10.04
N GLU A 141 -29.46 -0.21 -9.50
CA GLU A 141 -29.66 -0.38 -8.04
C GLU A 141 -28.66 -1.32 -7.36
N VAL A 142 -27.67 -1.85 -8.09
CA VAL A 142 -26.61 -2.66 -7.46
C VAL A 142 -25.59 -1.74 -6.81
N ARG A 143 -25.52 -1.81 -5.50
CA ARG A 143 -24.53 -1.11 -4.67
C ARG A 143 -23.51 -2.11 -4.16
N VAL A 144 -22.25 -1.76 -4.31
CA VAL A 144 -21.13 -2.53 -3.73
C VAL A 144 -20.36 -1.62 -2.80
N ASP A 145 -20.39 -1.95 -1.53
CA ASP A 145 -19.64 -1.25 -0.50
C ASP A 145 -18.50 -2.16 -0.01
N ALA A 146 -17.27 -1.64 -0.06
CA ALA A 146 -16.09 -2.30 0.50
C ALA A 146 -15.68 -1.62 1.79
N SER A 147 -15.42 -2.38 2.84
CA SER A 147 -14.99 -1.84 4.12
C SER A 147 -13.54 -1.35 4.07
N ASN A 148 -13.22 -0.38 4.92
CA ASN A 148 -11.83 -0.04 5.20
C ASN A 148 -11.19 -1.17 6.00
N SER A 149 -9.90 -1.43 5.74
CA SER A 149 -9.19 -2.55 6.34
C SER A 149 -7.84 -2.16 6.90
N PHE A 150 -7.31 -3.01 7.77
CA PHE A 150 -5.91 -2.95 8.15
C PHE A 150 -5.05 -3.41 6.97
N ALA A 151 -3.94 -2.71 6.77
CA ALA A 151 -2.95 -3.06 5.76
C ALA A 151 -1.56 -3.16 6.38
N ALA A 152 -0.76 -4.12 5.92
CA ALA A 152 0.64 -4.26 6.29
C ALA A 152 1.48 -4.59 5.06
N ARG A 153 2.71 -4.06 5.00
CA ARG A 153 3.62 -4.29 3.88
C ARG A 153 5.07 -4.41 4.34
N PRO A 154 5.58 -5.63 4.57
CA PRO A 154 7.01 -5.88 4.56
C PRO A 154 7.57 -5.63 3.15
N GLN A 155 8.72 -4.96 3.07
CA GLN A 155 9.34 -4.64 1.79
C GLN A 155 10.87 -4.58 1.88
N LEU A 156 11.50 -4.86 0.74
CA LEU A 156 12.88 -4.60 0.43
C LEU A 156 12.97 -3.34 -0.42
N ARG A 157 13.99 -2.52 -0.23
CA ARG A 157 14.23 -1.32 -1.02
C ARG A 157 15.72 -1.22 -1.36
N VAL A 158 16.00 -0.87 -2.60
CA VAL A 158 17.32 -0.47 -3.05
C VAL A 158 17.22 0.94 -3.59
N GLU A 159 18.08 1.84 -3.13
CA GLU A 159 18.13 3.23 -3.57
C GLU A 159 19.53 3.58 -4.05
N TYR A 160 19.63 4.26 -5.18
CA TYR A 160 20.87 4.78 -5.75
C TYR A 160 20.86 6.32 -5.69
N ALA A 161 21.86 6.90 -5.03
CA ALA A 161 22.04 8.35 -4.96
C ALA A 161 22.58 8.87 -6.30
N VAL A 162 21.69 9.40 -7.14
CA VAL A 162 22.03 9.99 -8.44
C VAL A 162 22.73 11.34 -8.23
N ALA A 163 22.25 12.13 -7.27
CA ALA A 163 22.81 13.41 -6.88
C ALA A 163 22.77 13.55 -5.36
N ARG A 164 23.41 14.59 -4.81
CA ARG A 164 23.43 14.83 -3.35
C ARG A 164 22.04 14.88 -2.73
N LYS A 165 21.04 15.38 -3.46
CA LYS A 165 19.67 15.56 -2.98
C LYS A 165 18.65 14.67 -3.67
N VAL A 166 19.06 13.78 -4.57
CA VAL A 166 18.15 12.97 -5.37
C VAL A 166 18.59 11.51 -5.36
N GLY A 167 17.67 10.62 -5.00
CA GLY A 167 17.81 9.18 -5.10
C GLY A 167 16.76 8.59 -6.05
N VAL A 168 17.15 7.56 -6.80
CA VAL A 168 16.24 6.68 -7.54
C VAL A 168 16.16 5.38 -6.78
N PHE A 169 14.98 4.84 -6.60
CA PHE A 169 14.80 3.60 -5.85
C PHE A 169 13.94 2.58 -6.57
N SER A 170 14.17 1.32 -6.23
CA SER A 170 13.27 0.21 -6.50
C SER A 170 12.90 -0.44 -5.18
N SER A 171 11.67 -0.92 -5.06
CA SER A 171 11.22 -1.69 -3.92
C SER A 171 10.32 -2.84 -4.33
N ALA A 172 10.45 -3.95 -3.62
CA ALA A 172 9.65 -5.14 -3.75
C ALA A 172 9.05 -5.47 -2.38
N GLY A 173 7.79 -5.85 -2.32
CA GLY A 173 7.14 -6.16 -1.07
C GLY A 173 5.88 -6.98 -1.24
N TYR A 174 5.37 -7.45 -0.12
CA TYR A 174 4.09 -8.13 -0.03
C TYR A 174 3.11 -7.25 0.74
N PHE A 175 1.96 -6.98 0.15
CA PHE A 175 0.90 -6.17 0.73
C PHE A 175 -0.19 -7.09 1.25
N PHE A 176 -0.41 -7.07 2.56
CA PHE A 176 -1.45 -7.81 3.25
C PHE A 176 -2.63 -6.89 3.47
N THR A 177 -3.80 -7.27 2.97
CA THR A 177 -5.07 -6.59 3.27
C THR A 177 -6.25 -7.51 2.99
N GLU A 178 -7.16 -7.60 3.94
CA GLU A 178 -8.41 -8.33 3.86
C GLU A 178 -9.54 -7.37 4.21
N PHE A 179 -10.64 -7.39 3.50
CA PHE A 179 -11.79 -6.51 3.76
C PHE A 179 -13.11 -7.20 3.47
N ASP A 180 -14.13 -6.77 4.21
CA ASP A 180 -15.51 -7.20 3.97
C ASP A 180 -16.09 -6.40 2.81
N ASN A 181 -16.79 -7.07 1.91
CA ASN A 181 -17.60 -6.44 0.89
C ASN A 181 -19.08 -6.78 1.09
N VAL A 182 -19.92 -5.82 0.78
CA VAL A 182 -21.37 -5.94 0.84
C VAL A 182 -21.92 -5.61 -0.53
N ILE A 183 -22.61 -6.59 -1.13
CA ILE A 183 -23.31 -6.41 -2.40
C ILE A 183 -24.79 -6.35 -2.09
N GLU A 184 -25.40 -5.18 -2.29
CA GLU A 184 -26.82 -4.96 -2.17
C GLU A 184 -27.46 -5.03 -3.54
N THR A 185 -28.43 -5.94 -3.69
CA THR A 185 -29.22 -6.13 -4.91
C THR A 185 -30.71 -6.07 -4.56
N PRO A 186 -31.61 -5.87 -5.53
CA PRO A 186 -33.06 -5.91 -5.30
C PRO A 186 -33.58 -7.24 -4.74
N ILE A 187 -32.80 -8.32 -4.88
CA ILE A 187 -33.18 -9.67 -4.42
C ILE A 187 -32.53 -10.05 -3.08
N GLY A 188 -31.60 -9.25 -2.56
CA GLY A 188 -30.95 -9.53 -1.28
C GLY A 188 -29.63 -8.82 -1.08
N ARG A 189 -29.11 -8.96 0.14
CA ARG A 189 -27.80 -8.49 0.59
C ARG A 189 -26.88 -9.67 0.75
N PHE A 190 -25.69 -9.59 0.15
CA PHE A 190 -24.66 -10.61 0.20
C PHE A 190 -23.40 -10.01 0.82
N GLU A 191 -22.91 -10.67 1.86
CA GLU A 191 -21.67 -10.28 2.54
C GLU A 191 -20.60 -11.32 2.24
N ASN A 192 -19.40 -10.86 1.88
CA ASN A 192 -18.25 -11.72 1.61
C ASN A 192 -16.98 -11.06 2.13
N GLU A 193 -16.01 -11.86 2.57
CA GLU A 193 -14.67 -11.41 2.94
C GLU A 193 -13.75 -11.62 1.73
N TRP A 194 -12.97 -10.61 1.40
CA TRP A 194 -12.07 -10.66 0.25
C TRP A 194 -10.62 -10.43 0.68
N ASP A 195 -9.74 -11.35 0.28
CA ASP A 195 -8.29 -11.21 0.42
C ASP A 195 -7.74 -10.49 -0.80
N ALA A 196 -7.38 -9.22 -0.64
CA ALA A 196 -6.75 -8.41 -1.67
C ALA A 196 -5.23 -8.30 -1.50
N SER A 197 -4.63 -9.28 -0.82
CA SER A 197 -3.18 -9.37 -0.64
C SER A 197 -2.47 -9.56 -1.98
N SER A 198 -1.33 -8.91 -2.11
CA SER A 198 -0.62 -8.87 -3.41
C SER A 198 0.89 -8.72 -3.23
N PHE A 199 1.65 -9.28 -4.16
CA PHE A 199 3.04 -8.91 -4.35
C PHE A 199 3.11 -7.59 -5.13
N ASN A 200 4.03 -6.69 -4.77
CA ASN A 200 4.16 -5.42 -5.46
C ASN A 200 5.61 -5.04 -5.74
N LEU A 201 5.80 -4.40 -6.90
CA LEU A 201 7.06 -3.86 -7.37
C LEU A 201 6.88 -2.37 -7.68
N PHE A 202 7.77 -1.53 -7.15
CA PHE A 202 7.77 -0.10 -7.41
C PHE A 202 9.15 0.38 -7.86
N VAL A 203 9.13 1.40 -8.70
CA VAL A 203 10.28 2.26 -8.98
C VAL A 203 9.89 3.70 -8.70
N GLY A 204 10.85 4.51 -8.26
CA GLY A 204 10.52 5.88 -7.89
C GLY A 204 11.73 6.77 -7.70
N VAL A 205 11.43 8.02 -7.43
CA VAL A 205 12.42 9.07 -7.16
C VAL A 205 12.14 9.67 -5.79
N MET A 206 13.19 9.89 -5.02
CA MET A 206 13.15 10.58 -3.75
C MET A 206 14.00 11.85 -3.81
N VAL A 207 13.46 12.95 -3.29
CA VAL A 207 14.15 14.23 -3.18
C VAL A 207 14.33 14.59 -1.71
N TYR A 208 15.55 14.96 -1.33
CA TYR A 208 15.95 15.32 0.03
C TYR A 208 16.32 16.81 0.08
N PRO A 209 15.35 17.72 0.26
CA PRO A 209 15.57 19.16 0.09
C PRO A 209 16.58 19.73 1.07
N PHE A 210 16.70 19.13 2.26
CA PHE A 210 17.54 19.64 3.36
C PHE A 210 18.88 18.88 3.55
N ARG A 211 19.18 17.95 2.66
CA ARG A 211 20.44 17.19 2.68
C ARG A 211 21.63 17.94 2.10
#